data_deaac2bc3514dcc15697d8f835a2db50
#
_entry.id   deaac2bc3514dcc15697d8f835a2db50
#
_cell.length_a   1.000
_cell.length_b   1.000
_cell.length_c   1.000
_cell.angle_alpha   90.00
_cell.angle_beta   90.00
_cell.angle_gamma   90.00
#
_symmetry.space_group_name_H-M   'P 1'
#
loop_
_entity.id
_entity.type
_entity.pdbx_description
1 polymer ?
#
loop_
_entity_poly.entity_id
_entity_poly.type
_entity_poly.pdbx_seq_one_letter_code
_entity_poly.pdbx_strand_id
1 'polypeptide(L)'
;MLVTGYDIIFFWVIRMVFSGLEQTGKEPFHTVLIHGLVRDSQGRKMSKSLGNGIDPLEVIDKYGADALRMTLMTGNAPGNDMRFYWERVE
;
A
#
# COMPACT_ATOMS: atom_id res chain seq x y z
N MET A 1 -3.54 8.99 13.79
CA MET A 1 -4.13 8.27 12.65
C MET A 1 -3.11 7.33 12.04
N LEU A 2 -3.52 6.10 11.77
CA LEU A 2 -2.66 5.12 11.09
C LEU A 2 -3.24 4.80 9.71
N VAL A 3 -2.36 4.77 8.72
CA VAL A 3 -2.73 4.35 7.36
C VAL A 3 -1.99 3.05 7.06
N THR A 4 -2.73 2.01 6.69
CA THR A 4 -2.16 0.67 6.53
C THR A 4 -2.89 -0.12 5.45
N GLY A 5 -2.18 -1.07 4.84
CA GLY A 5 -2.81 -2.08 4.02
C GLY A 5 -3.56 -3.10 4.88
N TYR A 6 -4.55 -3.75 4.30
CA TYR A 6 -5.37 -4.72 5.03
C TYR A 6 -4.61 -6.01 5.35
N ASP A 7 -3.52 -6.29 4.66
CA ASP A 7 -2.76 -7.52 4.77
C ASP A 7 -1.88 -7.61 6.02
N ILE A 8 -1.56 -6.46 6.63
CA ILE A 8 -0.65 -6.43 7.77
C ILE A 8 -1.34 -6.04 9.08
N ILE A 9 -2.68 -6.12 9.14
CA ILE A 9 -3.43 -5.77 10.34
C ILE A 9 -3.07 -6.72 11.49
N PHE A 10 -3.04 -8.03 11.24
CA PHE A 10 -2.78 -9.00 12.30
C PHE A 10 -1.34 -9.02 12.78
N PHE A 11 -0.38 -8.79 11.90
CA PHE A 11 1.02 -8.87 12.28
C PHE A 11 1.60 -7.56 12.81
N TRP A 12 1.10 -6.43 12.33
CA TRP A 12 1.68 -5.14 12.67
C TRP A 12 0.74 -4.24 13.46
N VAL A 13 -0.47 -4.04 12.98
CA VAL A 13 -1.39 -3.08 13.62
C VAL A 13 -1.79 -3.57 14.99
N ILE A 14 -2.15 -4.83 15.14
CA ILE A 14 -2.52 -5.41 16.44
C ILE A 14 -1.32 -5.36 17.39
N ARG A 15 -0.12 -5.62 16.90
CA ARG A 15 1.09 -5.50 17.72
C ARG A 15 1.35 -4.08 18.18
N MET A 16 1.09 -3.09 17.34
CA MET A 16 1.20 -1.68 17.73
C MET A 16 0.22 -1.32 18.82
N VAL A 17 -1.02 -1.74 18.70
CA VAL A 17 -2.06 -1.51 19.71
C VAL A 17 -1.69 -2.20 21.02
N PHE A 18 -1.32 -3.46 20.96
CA PHE A 18 -0.94 -4.25 22.13
C PHE A 18 0.24 -3.62 22.87
N SER A 19 1.29 -3.29 22.14
CA SER A 19 2.50 -2.68 22.72
C SER A 19 2.22 -1.30 23.30
N GLY A 20 1.43 -0.48 22.60
CA GLY A 20 1.06 0.85 23.06
C GLY A 20 0.26 0.79 24.35
N LEU A 21 -0.75 -0.06 24.42
CA LEU A 21 -1.56 -0.21 25.64
C LEU A 21 -0.74 -0.74 26.81
N GLU A 22 0.14 -1.69 26.55
CA GLU A 22 0.97 -2.29 27.59
C GLU A 22 1.93 -1.29 28.21
N GLN A 23 2.58 -0.47 27.40
CA GLN A 23 3.66 0.40 27.86
C GLN A 23 3.21 1.80 28.25
N THR A 24 2.18 2.34 27.62
CA THR A 24 1.72 3.70 27.88
C THR A 24 0.34 3.78 28.50
N GLY A 25 -0.44 2.70 28.46
CA GLY A 25 -1.82 2.67 28.93
C GLY A 25 -2.82 3.39 28.04
N LYS A 26 -2.37 3.83 26.87
CA LYS A 26 -3.23 4.52 25.90
C LYS A 26 -3.08 3.89 24.52
N GLU A 27 -4.13 3.96 23.73
CA GLU A 27 -4.06 3.53 22.35
C GLU A 27 -3.10 4.43 21.56
N PRO A 28 -2.30 3.85 20.62
CA PRO A 28 -1.32 4.65 19.86
C PRO A 28 -1.98 5.51 18.78
N PHE A 29 -3.21 5.19 18.38
CA PHE A 29 -3.94 5.96 17.36
C PHE A 29 -5.44 5.75 17.53
N HIS A 30 -6.24 6.73 17.11
CA HIS A 30 -7.72 6.67 17.19
C HIS A 30 -8.36 6.20 15.91
N THR A 31 -7.75 6.49 14.77
CA THR A 31 -8.33 6.23 13.46
C THR A 31 -7.37 5.39 12.64
N VAL A 32 -7.89 4.35 12.01
CA VAL A 32 -7.13 3.49 11.10
C VAL A 32 -7.77 3.57 9.73
N LEU A 33 -7.03 4.07 8.75
CA LEU A 33 -7.46 4.06 7.36
C LEU A 33 -6.83 2.85 6.66
N ILE A 34 -7.68 1.95 6.19
CA ILE A 34 -7.23 0.72 5.56
C ILE A 34 -7.33 0.86 4.05
N HIS A 35 -6.21 0.67 3.37
CA HIS A 35 -6.15 0.75 1.91
C HIS A 35 -5.92 -0.63 1.31
N GLY A 36 -6.21 -0.77 0.03
CA GLY A 36 -5.91 -1.98 -0.72
C GLY A 36 -4.46 -2.03 -1.15
N LEU A 37 -4.10 -3.12 -1.80
CA LEU A 37 -2.75 -3.36 -2.28
C LEU A 37 -2.65 -3.04 -3.78
N VAL A 38 -1.45 -2.70 -4.20
CA VAL A 38 -1.13 -2.60 -5.63
C VAL A 38 -0.74 -4.00 -6.11
N ARG A 39 -1.45 -4.49 -7.12
CA ARG A 39 -1.22 -5.82 -7.70
C ARG A 39 -0.71 -5.68 -9.14
N ASP A 40 -0.18 -6.77 -9.68
CA ASP A 40 0.27 -6.76 -11.08
C ASP A 40 -0.95 -6.70 -12.03
N SER A 41 -0.69 -6.62 -13.34
CA SER A 41 -1.77 -6.52 -14.33
C SER A 41 -2.67 -7.74 -14.38
N GLN A 42 -2.21 -8.88 -13.87
CA GLN A 42 -2.99 -10.12 -13.80
C GLN A 42 -3.73 -10.27 -12.47
N GLY A 43 -3.58 -9.29 -11.56
CA GLY A 43 -4.25 -9.32 -10.27
C GLY A 43 -3.52 -10.12 -9.20
N ARG A 44 -2.26 -10.49 -9.41
CA ARG A 44 -1.46 -11.21 -8.43
C ARG A 44 -0.76 -10.25 -7.47
N LYS A 45 -0.63 -10.65 -6.22
CA LYS A 45 0.12 -9.86 -5.25
C LYS A 45 1.58 -9.79 -5.67
N MET A 46 2.13 -8.57 -5.68
CA MET A 46 3.53 -8.38 -6.03
C MET A 46 4.45 -9.01 -4.99
N SER A 47 5.46 -9.74 -5.45
CA SER A 47 6.40 -10.45 -4.59
C SER A 47 7.75 -10.52 -5.27
N LYS A 48 8.80 -10.46 -4.47
CA LYS A 48 10.16 -10.62 -5.00
C LYS A 48 10.38 -12.01 -5.60
N SER A 49 9.76 -13.03 -5.01
CA SER A 49 9.90 -14.40 -5.49
C SER A 49 9.21 -14.63 -6.83
N LEU A 50 8.14 -13.90 -7.11
CA LEU A 50 7.45 -13.98 -8.40
C LEU A 50 8.05 -13.06 -9.46
N GLY A 51 8.89 -12.11 -9.06
CA GLY A 51 9.50 -11.18 -9.97
C GLY A 51 8.55 -10.20 -10.63
N ASN A 52 7.34 -10.02 -10.06
CA ASN A 52 6.30 -9.14 -10.61
C ASN A 52 6.23 -7.78 -9.92
N GLY A 53 7.19 -7.48 -9.05
CA GLY A 53 7.26 -6.19 -8.40
C GLY A 53 7.66 -5.08 -9.37
N ILE A 54 7.19 -3.88 -9.10
CA ILE A 54 7.51 -2.69 -9.89
C ILE A 54 8.36 -1.77 -9.04
N ASP A 55 9.54 -1.41 -9.55
CA ASP A 55 10.40 -0.45 -8.86
C ASP A 55 9.90 0.96 -9.15
N PRO A 56 9.47 1.72 -8.12
CA PRO A 56 9.00 3.09 -8.34
C PRO A 56 10.06 3.99 -8.98
N LEU A 57 11.33 3.78 -8.68
CA LEU A 57 12.40 4.59 -9.25
C LEU A 57 12.53 4.38 -10.75
N GLU A 58 12.32 3.16 -11.22
CA GLU A 58 12.32 2.86 -12.65
C GLU A 58 11.18 3.57 -13.37
N VAL A 59 9.99 3.60 -12.77
CA VAL A 59 8.83 4.33 -13.32
C VAL A 59 9.12 5.82 -13.35
N ILE A 60 9.73 6.37 -12.30
CA ILE A 60 10.06 7.79 -12.21
C ILE A 60 11.07 8.17 -13.31
N ASP A 61 12.06 7.32 -13.56
CA ASP A 61 13.06 7.58 -14.59
C ASP A 61 12.46 7.61 -16.00
N LYS A 62 11.43 6.78 -16.25
CA LYS A 62 10.80 6.72 -17.59
C LYS A 62 9.74 7.79 -17.80
N TYR A 63 8.90 8.05 -16.79
CA TYR A 63 7.69 8.86 -16.96
C TYR A 63 7.62 10.05 -16.03
N GLY A 64 8.45 10.09 -14.99
CA GLY A 64 8.44 11.15 -13.98
C GLY A 64 7.58 10.78 -12.76
N ALA A 65 7.89 11.46 -11.64
CA ALA A 65 7.23 11.20 -10.37
C ALA A 65 5.74 11.56 -10.39
N ASP A 66 5.38 12.61 -11.08
CA ASP A 66 3.98 13.06 -11.15
C ASP A 66 3.10 12.05 -11.88
N ALA A 67 3.61 11.42 -12.94
CA ALA A 67 2.89 10.38 -13.66
C ALA A 67 2.60 9.18 -12.76
N LEU A 68 3.58 8.74 -11.99
CA LEU A 68 3.42 7.63 -11.04
C LEU A 68 2.39 7.99 -9.96
N ARG A 69 2.49 9.18 -9.39
CA ARG A 69 1.56 9.62 -8.34
C ARG A 69 0.13 9.70 -8.86
N MET A 70 -0.07 10.26 -10.05
CA MET A 70 -1.39 10.34 -10.66
C MET A 70 -1.99 8.96 -10.91
N THR A 71 -1.17 8.03 -11.40
CA THR A 71 -1.60 6.65 -11.63
C THR A 71 -2.08 5.98 -10.33
N LEU A 72 -1.34 6.15 -9.25
CA LEU A 72 -1.71 5.57 -7.97
C LEU A 72 -2.98 6.19 -7.40
N MET A 73 -3.21 7.48 -7.64
CA MET A 73 -4.40 8.15 -7.12
C MET A 73 -5.66 7.85 -7.90
N THR A 74 -5.58 7.72 -9.21
CA THR A 74 -6.77 7.60 -10.07
C THR A 74 -7.42 6.24 -10.05
N GLY A 75 -6.69 5.18 -9.72
CA GLY A 75 -7.22 3.83 -9.70
C GLY A 75 -7.62 3.31 -8.33
N ASN A 76 -7.63 4.17 -7.32
CA ASN A 76 -7.69 3.74 -5.93
C ASN A 76 -9.05 4.00 -5.29
N ALA A 77 -9.57 2.98 -4.57
CA ALA A 77 -10.75 3.10 -3.73
C ALA A 77 -10.44 2.50 -2.36
N PRO A 78 -10.95 3.09 -1.24
CA PRO A 78 -10.67 2.56 0.09
C PRO A 78 -11.02 1.09 0.22
N GLY A 79 -10.09 0.31 0.76
CA GLY A 79 -10.29 -1.12 1.01
C GLY A 79 -10.22 -2.03 -0.20
N ASN A 80 -10.08 -1.48 -1.40
CA ASN A 80 -10.01 -2.26 -2.63
C ASN A 80 -8.60 -2.28 -3.20
N ASP A 81 -8.20 -3.42 -3.75
CA ASP A 81 -6.92 -3.56 -4.43
C ASP A 81 -6.95 -2.87 -5.79
N MET A 82 -5.77 -2.48 -6.25
CA MET A 82 -5.58 -1.83 -7.52
C MET A 82 -4.58 -2.64 -8.35
N ARG A 83 -4.90 -2.83 -9.62
CA ARG A 83 -3.98 -3.45 -10.57
C ARG A 83 -3.14 -2.37 -11.23
N PHE A 84 -1.84 -2.56 -11.27
CA PHE A 84 -0.93 -1.61 -11.89
C PHE A 84 -0.74 -1.96 -13.36
N TYR A 85 -0.99 -0.99 -14.23
CA TYR A 85 -0.81 -1.12 -15.67
C TYR A 85 0.15 -0.05 -16.15
N TRP A 86 1.16 -0.46 -16.92
CA TRP A 86 2.12 0.48 -17.50
C TRP A 86 1.45 1.51 -18.43
N GLU A 87 0.39 1.09 -19.11
CA GLU A 87 -0.37 1.97 -20.00
C GLU A 87 -0.99 3.17 -19.28
N ARG A 88 -1.34 3.02 -18.03
CA ARG A 88 -1.91 4.11 -17.24
C ARG A 88 -0.90 5.17 -16.85
N VAL A 89 0.39 4.79 -16.80
CA VAL A 89 1.46 5.73 -16.46
C VAL A 89 1.78 6.62 -17.67
N GLU A 90 1.63 6.07 -18.85
CA GLU A 90 1.81 6.82 -20.10
C GLU A 90 0.71 7.87 -20.24
#